data_170f787a75752c26f12f54d2a054146d
#
_entry.id   170f787a75752c26f12f54d2a054146d
#
_cell.length_a   1.000
_cell.length_b   1.000
_cell.length_c   1.000
_cell.angle_alpha   90.00
_cell.angle_beta   90.00
_cell.angle_gamma   90.00
#
_symmetry.space_group_name_H-M   'P 1'
#
loop_
_entity.id
_entity.type
_entity.pdbx_description
1 polymer ?
#
loop_
_entity_poly.entity_id
_entity_poly.type
_entity_poly.pdbx_seq_one_letter_code
_entity_poly.pdbx_strand_id
1 'polypeptide(L)'
;TVSLWRIDMFKNVITFIFTLLIGGSLFAQDFQKYDISATKIEKKAYEKYIGKSDKTDYRYEKDTIIDVDEKIDGNIIVIEGDLTVKGQVDGDILVILGKVKIENSAVINGNVTSVDGRIYQEEKSLINGNQIETKIKNLFPREEWDDDFEEDFERSRFGRNLDRYEDNYSTLPLGKQDNSILVRYNRVQGLFLGVAAPKSISGKYNKFTIHGFLGYGFQEKRWNYEVGLDRWFFDQRDYRFELGASAYDFTDTRDNWMITPTENSLAAFFLHKDFQDFYRRYGYEFHACQNLSIFLQGKIGYRNDSYEILNKNTNWSLFRGGRNFSENPIIEEGNMRSIYGEIYYDTRNNKKNPSRGWYAKLSGETSNSGLNSDFSFNQYILELRTYQKTGRYERIDTRLKIGTGEGDLPVQKGFELGGISTLRGFGFKQFRSDIDTLAIFHSGYDRMLLGNIEYNIDPKIFSTGIPLIDEIQYIFFFDFGNVWNSFDVTNKNEFYNGFSHLKWNDIKSDFGIAFSSRDGNVRINIAKRLDTAEKPFTITYRLSKPF
;
A
#
# COMPACT_ATOMS: atom_id res chain seq x y z
N THR A 1 -10.23 25.60 36.00
CA THR A 1 -11.39 24.70 35.71
C THR A 1 -11.59 24.49 34.21
N VAL A 2 -11.25 25.43 33.34
CA VAL A 2 -11.40 25.33 31.88
C VAL A 2 -10.34 24.41 31.27
N SER A 3 -9.15 24.29 31.84
CA SER A 3 -8.03 23.46 31.33
C SER A 3 -8.29 21.95 31.56
N LEU A 4 -8.88 21.57 32.68
CA LEU A 4 -9.19 20.15 32.97
C LEU A 4 -10.30 19.60 32.04
N TRP A 5 -11.29 20.41 31.70
CA TRP A 5 -12.35 20.02 30.75
C TRP A 5 -11.84 19.78 29.33
N ARG A 6 -10.79 20.46 28.91
CA ARG A 6 -10.16 20.31 27.58
C ARG A 6 -9.34 19.05 27.46
N ILE A 7 -8.62 18.67 28.51
CA ILE A 7 -7.86 17.40 28.57
C ILE A 7 -8.83 16.20 28.57
N ASP A 8 -9.95 16.31 29.26
CA ASP A 8 -10.97 15.25 29.29
C ASP A 8 -11.69 15.10 27.95
N MET A 9 -11.89 16.17 27.21
CA MET A 9 -12.51 16.12 25.88
C MET A 9 -11.57 15.44 24.84
N PHE A 10 -10.28 15.75 24.88
CA PHE A 10 -9.28 15.11 24.01
C PHE A 10 -9.12 13.62 24.37
N LYS A 11 -9.10 13.30 25.67
CA LYS A 11 -9.17 11.91 26.15
C LYS A 11 -10.44 11.21 25.66
N ASN A 12 -11.59 11.87 25.72
CA ASN A 12 -12.86 11.29 25.30
C ASN A 12 -12.94 11.08 23.79
N VAL A 13 -12.33 11.96 22.97
CA VAL A 13 -12.24 11.78 21.51
C VAL A 13 -11.28 10.66 21.16
N ILE A 14 -10.10 10.65 21.77
CA ILE A 14 -9.14 9.54 21.61
C ILE A 14 -9.78 8.26 22.15
N THR A 15 -10.45 8.29 23.28
CA THR A 15 -11.15 7.13 23.85
C THR A 15 -12.30 6.69 22.96
N PHE A 16 -13.07 7.59 22.38
CA PHE A 16 -14.15 7.27 21.42
C PHE A 16 -13.59 6.70 20.12
N ILE A 17 -12.52 7.30 19.57
CA ILE A 17 -11.80 6.78 18.41
C ILE A 17 -11.14 5.44 18.76
N PHE A 18 -10.51 5.33 19.93
CA PHE A 18 -9.93 4.08 20.43
C PHE A 18 -11.03 3.05 20.74
N THR A 19 -12.20 3.45 21.21
CA THR A 19 -13.34 2.54 21.45
C THR A 19 -13.99 2.11 20.14
N LEU A 20 -14.07 2.96 19.12
CA LEU A 20 -14.44 2.60 17.76
C LEU A 20 -13.37 1.67 17.13
N LEU A 21 -12.10 1.93 17.39
CA LEU A 21 -10.98 1.10 16.93
C LEU A 21 -10.87 -0.20 17.75
N ILE A 22 -11.10 -0.17 19.07
CA ILE A 22 -11.02 -1.32 19.99
C ILE A 22 -12.35 -2.08 20.06
N GLY A 23 -13.49 -1.43 19.84
CA GLY A 23 -14.78 -2.14 19.68
C GLY A 23 -14.70 -3.18 18.55
N GLY A 24 -13.81 -2.96 17.55
CA GLY A 24 -13.40 -3.99 16.60
C GLY A 24 -12.43 -5.04 17.16
N SER A 25 -11.73 -4.77 18.26
CA SER A 25 -10.73 -5.72 18.81
C SER A 25 -11.33 -6.80 19.72
N LEU A 26 -12.59 -6.71 20.11
CA LEU A 26 -13.33 -7.85 20.67
C LEU A 26 -13.57 -8.97 19.65
N PHE A 27 -13.35 -8.69 18.35
CA PHE A 27 -13.23 -9.70 17.30
C PHE A 27 -11.78 -10.20 17.10
N ALA A 28 -10.83 -9.83 17.95
CA ALA A 28 -9.46 -10.37 17.97
C ALA A 28 -9.36 -11.86 18.32
N GLN A 29 -10.47 -12.55 18.52
CA GLN A 29 -10.52 -14.02 18.53
C GLN A 29 -10.23 -14.66 17.18
N ASP A 30 -10.16 -13.87 16.10
CA ASP A 30 -9.81 -14.35 14.76
C ASP A 30 -8.32 -14.58 14.53
N PHE A 31 -7.42 -14.17 15.42
CA PHE A 31 -5.98 -14.44 15.24
C PHE A 31 -5.59 -15.93 15.25
N GLN A 32 -6.37 -16.78 15.91
CA GLN A 32 -6.17 -18.23 15.84
C GLN A 32 -6.77 -18.87 14.57
N LYS A 33 -7.63 -18.17 13.84
CA LYS A 33 -8.26 -18.68 12.63
C LYS A 33 -7.35 -18.66 11.40
N TYR A 34 -6.28 -17.85 11.41
CA TYR A 34 -5.33 -17.72 10.31
C TYR A 34 -4.44 -18.96 10.09
N ASP A 35 -4.24 -19.73 11.13
CA ASP A 35 -3.51 -21.00 11.04
C ASP A 35 -4.41 -22.15 10.51
N ILE A 36 -5.71 -21.99 10.63
CA ILE A 36 -6.69 -23.01 10.29
C ILE A 36 -6.83 -23.21 8.77
N SER A 37 -6.71 -22.16 7.94
CA SER A 37 -6.89 -22.32 6.49
C SER A 37 -5.67 -22.97 5.82
N ALA A 38 -4.45 -22.63 6.24
CA ALA A 38 -3.25 -23.30 5.78
C ALA A 38 -3.26 -24.77 6.20
N THR A 39 -3.57 -25.03 7.46
CA THR A 39 -3.75 -26.38 8.01
C THR A 39 -4.89 -27.13 7.30
N LYS A 40 -5.98 -26.45 6.91
CA LYS A 40 -7.10 -27.05 6.18
C LYS A 40 -6.71 -27.44 4.76
N ILE A 41 -5.96 -26.61 4.05
CA ILE A 41 -5.44 -26.90 2.70
C ILE A 41 -4.51 -28.10 2.74
N GLU A 42 -3.56 -28.07 3.65
CA GLU A 42 -2.61 -29.14 3.86
C GLU A 42 -3.31 -30.46 4.20
N LYS A 43 -4.23 -30.41 5.15
CA LYS A 43 -5.04 -31.56 5.55
C LYS A 43 -5.84 -32.13 4.37
N LYS A 44 -6.52 -31.31 3.60
CA LYS A 44 -7.29 -31.72 2.42
C LYS A 44 -6.39 -32.28 1.31
N ALA A 45 -5.23 -31.68 1.06
CA ALA A 45 -4.26 -32.17 0.09
C ALA A 45 -3.70 -33.54 0.54
N TYR A 46 -3.35 -33.65 1.81
CA TYR A 46 -2.87 -34.89 2.41
C TYR A 46 -3.94 -36.01 2.31
N GLU A 47 -5.16 -35.75 2.79
CA GLU A 47 -6.27 -36.70 2.75
C GLU A 47 -6.57 -37.17 1.33
N LYS A 48 -6.43 -36.31 0.32
CA LYS A 48 -6.76 -36.59 -1.07
C LYS A 48 -5.67 -37.33 -1.83
N TYR A 49 -4.40 -37.01 -1.57
CA TYR A 49 -3.28 -37.48 -2.41
C TYR A 49 -2.32 -38.42 -1.71
N ILE A 50 -2.25 -38.44 -0.39
CA ILE A 50 -1.48 -39.39 0.40
C ILE A 50 -2.43 -40.37 1.12
N GLY A 51 -3.47 -39.85 1.77
CA GLY A 51 -4.49 -40.64 2.44
C GLY A 51 -3.94 -41.39 3.66
N LYS A 52 -4.55 -42.58 3.97
CA LYS A 52 -4.05 -43.46 5.02
C LYS A 52 -2.93 -44.31 4.42
N SER A 53 -1.71 -43.97 4.68
CA SER A 53 -0.51 -44.71 4.34
C SER A 53 0.11 -45.29 5.62
N ASP A 54 0.58 -46.55 5.57
CA ASP A 54 1.36 -47.14 6.67
C ASP A 54 2.84 -46.71 6.64
N LYS A 55 3.20 -45.83 5.67
CA LYS A 55 4.56 -45.32 5.50
C LYS A 55 4.81 -44.10 6.37
N THR A 56 6.07 -43.89 6.73
CA THR A 56 6.52 -42.69 7.46
C THR A 56 6.38 -41.44 6.58
N ASP A 57 5.91 -40.36 7.16
CA ASP A 57 5.82 -39.08 6.48
C ASP A 57 7.01 -38.18 6.85
N TYR A 58 7.74 -37.71 5.83
CA TYR A 58 8.82 -36.73 5.96
C TYR A 58 8.31 -35.40 5.51
N ARG A 59 8.22 -34.45 6.45
CA ARG A 59 7.66 -33.13 6.23
C ARG A 59 8.74 -32.02 6.21
N TYR A 60 8.68 -31.16 5.19
CA TYR A 60 9.60 -30.05 5.02
C TYR A 60 8.82 -28.75 4.73
N GLU A 61 9.25 -27.65 5.32
CA GLU A 61 8.72 -26.28 5.09
C GLU A 61 9.75 -25.36 4.41
N LYS A 62 10.63 -25.95 3.61
CA LYS A 62 11.71 -25.25 2.89
C LYS A 62 12.07 -26.04 1.65
N ASP A 63 12.89 -25.41 0.79
CA ASP A 63 13.51 -26.12 -0.33
C ASP A 63 14.28 -27.33 0.16
N THR A 64 14.01 -28.46 -0.46
CA THR A 64 14.55 -29.76 -0.07
C THR A 64 15.17 -30.43 -1.28
N ILE A 65 16.33 -31.02 -1.08
CA ILE A 65 17.04 -31.81 -2.09
C ILE A 65 17.23 -33.19 -1.49
N ILE A 66 16.83 -34.21 -2.25
CA ILE A 66 17.15 -35.63 -1.97
C ILE A 66 18.32 -35.94 -2.88
N ASP A 67 19.52 -36.10 -2.29
CA ASP A 67 20.74 -36.32 -3.04
C ASP A 67 20.85 -37.75 -3.63
N VAL A 68 21.77 -37.95 -4.59
CA VAL A 68 21.89 -39.18 -5.39
C VAL A 68 22.07 -40.42 -4.50
N ASP A 69 22.81 -40.32 -3.41
CA ASP A 69 23.10 -41.41 -2.49
C ASP A 69 22.00 -41.60 -1.39
N GLU A 70 20.97 -40.76 -1.44
CA GLU A 70 19.91 -40.76 -0.44
C GLU A 70 18.73 -41.63 -0.88
N LYS A 71 18.30 -42.48 0.05
CA LYS A 71 17.11 -43.29 -0.12
C LYS A 71 16.12 -43.02 1.00
N ILE A 72 14.94 -42.53 0.62
CA ILE A 72 13.83 -42.22 1.54
C ILE A 72 12.80 -43.33 1.44
N ASP A 73 12.55 -44.06 2.52
CA ASP A 73 11.46 -45.03 2.64
C ASP A 73 10.29 -44.38 3.40
N GLY A 74 9.40 -43.76 2.64
CA GLY A 74 8.27 -42.99 3.17
C GLY A 74 7.79 -41.89 2.24
N ASN A 75 6.71 -41.23 2.64
CA ASN A 75 6.13 -40.13 1.88
C ASN A 75 6.89 -38.83 2.14
N ILE A 76 7.00 -38.02 1.11
CA ILE A 76 7.61 -36.69 1.22
C ILE A 76 6.53 -35.63 1.05
N ILE A 77 6.43 -34.70 2.03
CA ILE A 77 5.51 -33.59 2.02
C ILE A 77 6.32 -32.30 2.12
N VAL A 78 6.26 -31.49 1.08
CA VAL A 78 6.93 -30.18 1.06
C VAL A 78 5.89 -29.10 0.95
N ILE A 79 5.99 -28.10 1.84
CA ILE A 79 5.04 -26.99 1.92
C ILE A 79 5.83 -25.70 1.71
N GLU A 80 5.38 -24.88 0.74
CA GLU A 80 6.05 -23.62 0.36
C GLU A 80 7.54 -23.78 0.01
N GLY A 81 7.93 -24.96 -0.47
CA GLY A 81 9.29 -25.30 -0.84
C GLY A 81 9.36 -25.98 -2.20
N ASP A 82 10.48 -25.81 -2.93
CA ASP A 82 10.77 -26.61 -4.11
C ASP A 82 11.45 -27.92 -3.68
N LEU A 83 11.04 -29.01 -4.30
CA LEU A 83 11.65 -30.32 -4.10
C LEU A 83 12.50 -30.69 -5.32
N THR A 84 13.78 -31.01 -5.09
CA THR A 84 14.65 -31.60 -6.11
C THR A 84 14.97 -33.02 -5.69
N VAL A 85 14.61 -33.99 -6.52
CA VAL A 85 14.90 -35.40 -6.29
C VAL A 85 15.99 -35.88 -7.26
N LYS A 86 17.10 -36.37 -6.71
CA LYS A 86 18.20 -37.02 -7.44
C LYS A 86 18.37 -38.48 -7.03
N GLY A 87 17.93 -38.84 -5.82
CA GLY A 87 18.04 -40.16 -5.20
C GLY A 87 16.78 -41.01 -5.36
N GLN A 88 16.59 -41.93 -4.44
CA GLN A 88 15.46 -42.85 -4.47
C GLN A 88 14.41 -42.47 -3.41
N VAL A 89 13.12 -42.48 -3.80
CA VAL A 89 11.99 -42.30 -2.89
C VAL A 89 11.03 -43.47 -3.03
N ASP A 90 10.85 -44.21 -1.96
CA ASP A 90 9.90 -45.31 -1.89
C ASP A 90 8.62 -44.87 -1.14
N GLY A 91 7.86 -43.97 -1.74
CA GLY A 91 6.64 -43.36 -1.20
C GLY A 91 6.06 -42.31 -2.11
N ASP A 92 4.94 -41.74 -1.71
CA ASP A 92 4.28 -40.67 -2.44
C ASP A 92 4.93 -39.31 -2.13
N ILE A 93 4.92 -38.43 -3.11
CA ILE A 93 5.43 -37.06 -3.00
C ILE A 93 4.27 -36.09 -3.14
N LEU A 94 4.12 -35.19 -2.16
CA LEU A 94 3.15 -34.11 -2.17
C LEU A 94 3.89 -32.78 -1.97
N VAL A 95 3.85 -31.92 -2.95
CA VAL A 95 4.40 -30.57 -2.86
C VAL A 95 3.27 -29.55 -3.00
N ILE A 96 3.13 -28.69 -2.01
CA ILE A 96 2.12 -27.64 -1.95
C ILE A 96 2.82 -26.30 -2.12
N LEU A 97 2.45 -25.53 -3.16
CA LEU A 97 3.03 -24.22 -3.51
C LEU A 97 4.55 -24.27 -3.77
N GLY A 98 4.98 -25.30 -4.46
CA GLY A 98 6.38 -25.46 -4.87
C GLY A 98 6.50 -26.29 -6.14
N LYS A 99 7.68 -26.24 -6.74
CA LYS A 99 8.01 -27.04 -7.92
C LYS A 99 8.65 -28.34 -7.51
N VAL A 100 8.40 -29.39 -8.29
CA VAL A 100 9.10 -30.67 -8.17
C VAL A 100 10.04 -30.80 -9.35
N LYS A 101 11.34 -30.89 -9.10
CA LYS A 101 12.36 -31.19 -10.10
C LYS A 101 12.86 -32.61 -9.89
N ILE A 102 12.73 -33.45 -10.90
CA ILE A 102 13.13 -34.87 -10.86
C ILE A 102 14.28 -35.03 -11.84
N GLU A 103 15.49 -35.22 -11.30
CA GLU A 103 16.72 -35.32 -12.10
C GLU A 103 16.94 -36.75 -12.62
N ASN A 104 17.82 -36.89 -13.62
CA ASN A 104 18.02 -38.12 -14.37
C ASN A 104 18.33 -39.38 -13.53
N SER A 105 18.92 -39.22 -12.35
CA SER A 105 19.25 -40.33 -11.43
C SER A 105 18.12 -40.73 -10.51
N ALA A 106 17.03 -39.94 -10.49
CA ALA A 106 15.93 -40.14 -9.53
C ALA A 106 15.07 -41.38 -9.86
N VAL A 107 14.73 -42.12 -8.82
CA VAL A 107 13.77 -43.24 -8.88
C VAL A 107 12.70 -43.02 -7.81
N ILE A 108 11.45 -42.84 -8.25
CA ILE A 108 10.33 -42.60 -7.35
C ILE A 108 9.34 -43.78 -7.49
N ASN A 109 9.15 -44.51 -6.39
CA ASN A 109 8.21 -45.62 -6.29
C ASN A 109 6.93 -45.15 -5.58
N GLY A 110 6.20 -44.25 -6.22
CA GLY A 110 4.97 -43.64 -5.71
C GLY A 110 4.46 -42.56 -6.63
N ASN A 111 3.35 -41.93 -6.23
CA ASN A 111 2.76 -40.83 -6.97
C ASN A 111 3.50 -39.52 -6.66
N VAL A 112 3.55 -38.61 -7.64
CA VAL A 112 4.10 -37.27 -7.49
C VAL A 112 3.00 -36.25 -7.73
N THR A 113 2.62 -35.52 -6.68
CA THR A 113 1.56 -34.52 -6.76
C THR A 113 2.11 -33.14 -6.45
N SER A 114 1.84 -32.17 -7.33
CA SER A 114 2.12 -30.76 -7.11
C SER A 114 0.80 -29.98 -7.10
N VAL A 115 0.56 -29.28 -5.98
CA VAL A 115 -0.61 -28.43 -5.77
C VAL A 115 -0.20 -26.98 -5.91
N ASP A 116 -0.75 -26.28 -6.91
CA ASP A 116 -0.35 -24.92 -7.34
C ASP A 116 1.15 -24.77 -7.65
N GLY A 117 1.75 -25.83 -8.17
CA GLY A 117 3.11 -25.87 -8.66
C GLY A 117 3.21 -26.60 -9.99
N ARG A 118 4.44 -26.99 -10.36
CA ARG A 118 4.73 -27.76 -11.58
C ARG A 118 5.72 -28.88 -11.28
N ILE A 119 5.64 -29.96 -12.08
CA ILE A 119 6.54 -31.10 -12.05
C ILE A 119 7.43 -31.03 -13.29
N TYR A 120 8.75 -31.01 -13.08
CA TYR A 120 9.75 -31.06 -14.13
C TYR A 120 10.48 -32.38 -14.03
N GLN A 121 10.29 -33.26 -15.01
CA GLN A 121 10.93 -34.58 -15.08
C GLN A 121 11.99 -34.58 -16.18
N GLU A 122 13.22 -35.01 -15.85
CA GLU A 122 14.29 -35.26 -16.82
C GLU A 122 14.14 -36.67 -17.45
N GLU A 123 14.61 -36.83 -18.71
CA GLU A 123 14.30 -37.98 -19.56
C GLU A 123 14.69 -39.37 -18.98
N LYS A 124 15.75 -39.43 -18.17
CA LYS A 124 16.25 -40.70 -17.62
C LYS A 124 15.72 -41.03 -16.23
N SER A 125 14.92 -40.14 -15.62
CA SER A 125 14.34 -40.38 -14.32
C SER A 125 13.16 -41.38 -14.41
N LEU A 126 12.94 -42.15 -13.34
CA LEU A 126 11.88 -43.15 -13.29
C LEU A 126 10.86 -42.81 -12.22
N ILE A 127 9.59 -42.73 -12.62
CA ILE A 127 8.45 -42.57 -11.71
C ILE A 127 7.54 -43.76 -11.94
N ASN A 128 7.41 -44.59 -10.91
CA ASN A 128 6.53 -45.78 -10.91
C ASN A 128 5.14 -45.46 -10.32
N GLY A 129 4.60 -44.31 -10.64
CA GLY A 129 3.30 -43.83 -10.18
C GLY A 129 2.73 -42.73 -11.10
N ASN A 130 1.67 -42.11 -10.63
CA ASN A 130 1.01 -41.03 -11.38
C ASN A 130 1.66 -39.68 -11.09
N GLN A 131 1.71 -38.82 -12.10
CA GLN A 131 2.05 -37.42 -11.94
C GLN A 131 0.78 -36.59 -11.97
N ILE A 132 0.57 -35.72 -10.95
CA ILE A 132 -0.63 -34.91 -10.80
C ILE A 132 -0.22 -33.45 -10.55
N GLU A 133 -0.56 -32.58 -11.49
CA GLU A 133 -0.53 -31.14 -11.27
C GLU A 133 -1.96 -30.64 -11.07
N THR A 134 -2.21 -29.95 -9.97
CA THR A 134 -3.55 -29.50 -9.62
C THR A 134 -3.52 -28.12 -8.97
N LYS A 135 -4.67 -27.49 -8.90
CA LYS A 135 -4.88 -26.22 -8.23
C LYS A 135 -5.49 -26.42 -6.84
N ILE A 136 -5.17 -25.54 -5.89
CA ILE A 136 -5.75 -25.57 -4.54
C ILE A 136 -7.27 -25.57 -4.59
N LYS A 137 -7.88 -24.79 -5.47
CA LYS A 137 -9.34 -24.78 -5.64
C LYS A 137 -9.94 -26.17 -5.92
N ASN A 138 -9.18 -27.08 -6.50
CA ASN A 138 -9.63 -28.44 -6.80
C ASN A 138 -9.55 -29.39 -5.61
N LEU A 139 -9.01 -28.94 -4.47
CA LEU A 139 -9.03 -29.68 -3.21
C LEU A 139 -10.39 -29.62 -2.51
N PHE A 140 -11.18 -28.63 -2.86
CA PHE A 140 -12.44 -28.32 -2.19
C PHE A 140 -13.63 -28.53 -3.13
N PRO A 141 -14.78 -29.01 -2.63
CA PRO A 141 -16.03 -28.96 -3.37
C PRO A 141 -16.36 -27.52 -3.77
N ARG A 142 -17.04 -27.34 -4.91
CA ARG A 142 -17.40 -26.03 -5.44
C ARG A 142 -18.22 -25.18 -4.45
N GLU A 143 -18.94 -25.83 -3.56
CA GLU A 143 -19.77 -25.23 -2.49
C GLU A 143 -18.94 -24.76 -1.30
N GLU A 144 -17.76 -25.35 -1.07
CA GLU A 144 -16.81 -24.93 -0.01
C GLU A 144 -15.84 -23.83 -0.49
N TRP A 145 -15.66 -23.67 -1.81
CA TRP A 145 -14.86 -22.60 -2.42
C TRP A 145 -15.77 -21.41 -2.70
N ASP A 146 -16.21 -20.74 -1.66
CA ASP A 146 -16.94 -19.49 -1.74
C ASP A 146 -16.01 -18.28 -1.62
N ASP A 147 -16.57 -17.07 -1.83
CA ASP A 147 -15.79 -15.82 -1.75
C ASP A 147 -15.11 -15.65 -0.36
N ASP A 148 -15.71 -16.21 0.71
CA ASP A 148 -15.15 -16.13 2.06
C ASP A 148 -13.96 -17.09 2.22
N PHE A 149 -13.97 -18.24 1.60
CA PHE A 149 -12.84 -19.18 1.59
C PHE A 149 -11.69 -18.64 0.71
N GLU A 150 -12.00 -18.07 -0.46
CA GLU A 150 -11.00 -17.45 -1.32
C GLU A 150 -10.31 -16.29 -0.61
N GLU A 151 -11.06 -15.46 0.14
CA GLU A 151 -10.49 -14.42 0.99
C GLU A 151 -9.66 -14.96 2.14
N ASP A 152 -10.09 -16.05 2.79
CA ASP A 152 -9.33 -16.69 3.87
C ASP A 152 -8.08 -17.38 3.32
N PHE A 153 -8.12 -17.88 2.08
CA PHE A 153 -6.95 -18.40 1.38
C PHE A 153 -5.95 -17.30 1.04
N GLU A 154 -6.40 -16.17 0.47
CA GLU A 154 -5.54 -15.02 0.22
C GLU A 154 -4.90 -14.45 1.50
N ARG A 155 -5.56 -14.64 2.64
CA ARG A 155 -5.04 -14.30 3.97
C ARG A 155 -4.07 -15.31 4.53
N SER A 156 -4.16 -16.54 4.07
CA SER A 156 -3.32 -17.62 4.57
C SER A 156 -1.84 -17.29 4.37
N ARG A 157 -0.98 -17.97 5.09
CA ARG A 157 0.48 -17.91 4.90
C ARG A 157 0.87 -18.01 3.42
N PHE A 158 0.07 -18.73 2.63
CA PHE A 158 0.28 -18.98 1.21
C PHE A 158 -0.07 -17.80 0.29
N GLY A 159 -1.25 -17.21 0.42
CA GLY A 159 -1.69 -16.09 -0.43
C GLY A 159 -0.89 -14.81 -0.18
N ARG A 160 -0.51 -14.55 1.07
CA ARG A 160 0.26 -13.36 1.45
C ARG A 160 1.69 -13.30 0.95
N ASN A 161 2.28 -14.45 0.65
CA ASN A 161 3.66 -14.52 0.20
C ASN A 161 3.86 -14.03 -1.23
N LEU A 162 2.80 -13.97 -2.04
CA LEU A 162 2.87 -13.52 -3.43
C LEU A 162 2.79 -11.98 -3.56
N ASP A 163 1.96 -11.30 -2.74
CA ASP A 163 1.63 -9.88 -2.93
C ASP A 163 2.39 -8.91 -2.01
N ARG A 164 3.01 -9.41 -0.93
CA ARG A 164 3.52 -8.55 0.15
C ARG A 164 4.70 -7.66 -0.24
N TYR A 165 5.51 -8.09 -1.17
CA TYR A 165 6.77 -7.41 -1.50
C TYR A 165 6.60 -6.25 -2.47
N GLU A 166 5.53 -6.21 -3.24
CA GLU A 166 5.33 -5.18 -4.27
C GLU A 166 4.90 -3.82 -3.70
N ASP A 167 4.20 -3.81 -2.55
CA ASP A 167 3.50 -2.60 -2.09
C ASP A 167 4.29 -1.69 -1.14
N ASN A 168 5.23 -2.24 -0.36
CA ASN A 168 5.97 -1.45 0.62
C ASN A 168 7.17 -0.70 0.02
N TYR A 169 7.51 -0.99 -1.23
CA TYR A 169 8.73 -0.51 -1.88
C TYR A 169 8.50 0.48 -3.01
N SER A 170 7.26 0.86 -3.31
CA SER A 170 7.05 1.93 -4.28
C SER A 170 7.30 3.29 -3.61
N THR A 171 8.56 3.57 -3.30
CA THR A 171 9.07 4.92 -3.03
C THR A 171 9.18 5.73 -4.32
N LEU A 172 8.87 5.11 -5.46
CA LEU A 172 8.85 5.79 -6.73
C LEU A 172 7.75 6.86 -6.71
N PRO A 173 8.07 8.10 -7.11
CA PRO A 173 7.09 9.16 -7.30
C PRO A 173 6.04 8.82 -8.37
N LEU A 174 6.16 7.65 -8.92
CA LEU A 174 5.37 7.10 -10.01
C LEU A 174 4.06 6.44 -9.55
N GLY A 175 3.83 6.31 -8.24
CA GLY A 175 2.74 5.48 -7.72
C GLY A 175 3.00 3.98 -7.99
N LYS A 176 2.05 3.14 -7.61
CA LYS A 176 2.10 1.71 -7.93
C LYS A 176 2.06 1.53 -9.45
N GLN A 177 3.14 1.09 -10.04
CA GLN A 177 3.19 0.76 -11.45
C GLN A 177 3.65 -0.68 -11.64
N ASP A 178 2.71 -1.50 -12.10
CA ASP A 178 2.97 -2.83 -12.65
C ASP A 178 3.54 -2.72 -14.10
N ASN A 179 3.64 -1.49 -14.64
CA ASN A 179 3.95 -1.26 -16.04
C ASN A 179 5.40 -0.81 -16.22
N SER A 180 6.10 -1.47 -17.12
CA SER A 180 7.45 -1.07 -17.57
C SER A 180 7.47 0.20 -18.42
N ILE A 181 6.32 0.65 -18.91
CA ILE A 181 6.18 1.86 -19.75
C ILE A 181 5.47 2.95 -18.96
N LEU A 182 6.10 4.12 -18.90
CA LEU A 182 5.59 5.30 -18.20
C LEU A 182 5.06 6.31 -19.22
N VAL A 183 3.78 6.63 -19.12
CA VAL A 183 3.15 7.70 -19.90
C VAL A 183 2.41 8.62 -18.95
N ARG A 184 2.79 9.90 -18.91
CA ARG A 184 2.16 10.91 -18.06
C ARG A 184 1.98 12.22 -18.79
N TYR A 185 1.05 13.02 -18.29
CA TYR A 185 0.84 14.37 -18.76
C TYR A 185 0.53 15.30 -17.58
N ASN A 186 1.26 16.40 -17.50
CA ASN A 186 1.04 17.44 -16.49
C ASN A 186 1.53 18.82 -16.97
N ARG A 187 1.19 19.89 -16.24
CA ARG A 187 1.52 21.27 -16.63
C ARG A 187 3.01 21.61 -16.65
N VAL A 188 3.85 20.83 -15.96
CA VAL A 188 5.30 21.05 -15.86
C VAL A 188 6.03 20.26 -16.95
N GLN A 189 5.85 18.95 -17.00
CA GLN A 189 6.56 18.08 -17.94
C GLN A 189 5.96 18.08 -19.36
N GLY A 190 4.68 18.52 -19.51
CA GLY A 190 3.90 18.22 -20.69
C GLY A 190 3.71 16.70 -20.82
N LEU A 191 3.93 16.16 -22.01
CA LEU A 191 4.04 14.71 -22.20
C LEU A 191 5.35 14.22 -21.57
N PHE A 192 5.26 13.18 -20.76
CA PHE A 192 6.40 12.44 -20.22
C PHE A 192 6.31 11.00 -20.69
N LEU A 193 7.40 10.51 -21.28
CA LEU A 193 7.55 9.12 -21.71
C LEU A 193 8.77 8.51 -21.06
N GLY A 194 8.64 7.30 -20.56
CA GLY A 194 9.73 6.60 -19.91
C GLY A 194 9.53 5.10 -19.81
N VAL A 195 10.55 4.46 -19.25
CA VAL A 195 10.56 3.04 -18.92
C VAL A 195 10.91 2.87 -17.45
N ALA A 196 10.32 1.88 -16.81
CA ALA A 196 10.59 1.55 -15.41
C ALA A 196 10.98 0.08 -15.27
N ALA A 197 11.92 -0.17 -14.37
CA ALA A 197 12.17 -1.47 -13.79
C ALA A 197 11.65 -1.41 -12.33
N PRO A 198 10.43 -1.87 -12.07
CA PRO A 198 9.88 -1.87 -10.72
C PRO A 198 10.72 -2.78 -9.82
N LYS A 199 10.80 -2.45 -8.54
CA LYS A 199 11.46 -3.30 -7.57
C LYS A 199 10.68 -4.62 -7.50
N SER A 200 11.23 -5.64 -8.11
CA SER A 200 10.67 -6.98 -8.13
C SER A 200 11.52 -7.90 -7.27
N ILE A 201 10.91 -8.49 -6.27
CA ILE A 201 11.51 -9.58 -5.51
C ILE A 201 11.02 -10.89 -6.12
N SER A 202 11.34 -11.06 -7.38
CA SER A 202 11.03 -12.27 -8.09
C SER A 202 12.06 -13.34 -7.75
N GLY A 203 11.63 -14.29 -6.94
CA GLY A 203 12.34 -15.55 -6.74
C GLY A 203 13.22 -15.62 -5.49
N LYS A 204 13.33 -16.82 -4.95
CA LYS A 204 14.11 -17.23 -3.78
C LYS A 204 15.61 -16.92 -3.84
N TYR A 205 16.14 -16.62 -5.02
CA TYR A 205 17.57 -16.60 -5.28
C TYR A 205 18.14 -15.23 -5.65
N ASN A 206 17.28 -14.23 -5.88
CA ASN A 206 17.77 -12.89 -6.20
C ASN A 206 18.13 -12.13 -4.93
N LYS A 207 19.39 -12.28 -4.52
CA LYS A 207 19.94 -11.54 -3.38
C LYS A 207 20.15 -10.05 -3.67
N PHE A 208 20.08 -9.65 -4.94
CA PHE A 208 20.20 -8.28 -5.41
C PHE A 208 19.03 -7.92 -6.29
N THR A 209 18.53 -6.71 -6.12
CA THR A 209 17.48 -6.13 -6.97
C THR A 209 17.94 -4.77 -7.47
N ILE A 210 17.91 -4.60 -8.78
CA ILE A 210 18.10 -3.30 -9.43
C ILE A 210 16.72 -2.79 -9.81
N HIS A 211 16.42 -1.56 -9.43
CA HIS A 211 15.15 -0.93 -9.75
C HIS A 211 15.34 0.52 -10.15
N GLY A 212 14.29 1.14 -10.68
CA GLY A 212 14.29 2.54 -11.03
C GLY A 212 13.53 2.84 -12.31
N PHE A 213 13.75 4.01 -12.86
CA PHE A 213 13.15 4.43 -14.11
C PHE A 213 14.04 5.42 -14.84
N LEU A 214 13.78 5.57 -16.14
CA LEU A 214 14.35 6.60 -17.00
C LEU A 214 13.24 7.13 -17.92
N GLY A 215 13.08 8.45 -18.00
CA GLY A 215 12.08 9.06 -18.85
C GLY A 215 12.42 10.51 -19.21
N TYR A 216 11.74 11.04 -20.20
CA TYR A 216 11.95 12.39 -20.72
C TYR A 216 10.66 13.20 -20.69
N GLY A 217 10.71 14.40 -20.06
CA GLY A 217 9.65 15.40 -20.05
C GLY A 217 9.81 16.36 -21.24
N PHE A 218 8.89 16.31 -22.20
CA PHE A 218 9.03 17.02 -23.46
C PHE A 218 8.94 18.55 -23.35
N GLN A 219 8.09 19.07 -22.45
CA GLN A 219 7.99 20.50 -22.21
C GLN A 219 9.01 21.01 -21.19
N GLU A 220 9.34 20.17 -20.23
CA GLU A 220 10.42 20.42 -19.26
C GLU A 220 11.80 20.33 -19.91
N LYS A 221 11.92 19.59 -21.04
CA LYS A 221 13.14 19.36 -21.81
C LYS A 221 14.26 18.73 -20.98
N ARG A 222 13.90 17.79 -20.08
CA ARG A 222 14.83 17.17 -19.14
C ARG A 222 14.61 15.67 -19.02
N TRP A 223 15.70 14.95 -18.80
CA TRP A 223 15.66 13.56 -18.36
C TRP A 223 15.33 13.51 -16.87
N ASN A 224 14.47 12.58 -16.53
CA ASN A 224 14.12 12.25 -15.16
C ASN A 224 14.48 10.78 -14.95
N TYR A 225 15.18 10.47 -13.85
CA TYR A 225 15.63 9.12 -13.58
C TYR A 225 15.73 8.81 -12.10
N GLU A 226 15.65 7.53 -11.79
CA GLU A 226 16.04 6.92 -10.53
C GLU A 226 16.72 5.60 -10.82
N VAL A 227 17.80 5.31 -10.10
CA VAL A 227 18.49 4.03 -10.10
C VAL A 227 18.73 3.61 -8.66
N GLY A 228 18.23 2.45 -8.31
CA GLY A 228 18.36 1.86 -6.98
C GLY A 228 18.93 0.45 -7.06
N LEU A 229 19.67 0.09 -6.01
CA LEU A 229 20.22 -1.23 -5.79
C LEU A 229 19.92 -1.64 -4.36
N ASP A 230 19.29 -2.80 -4.21
CA ASP A 230 19.01 -3.39 -2.91
C ASP A 230 19.67 -4.75 -2.78
N ARG A 231 20.12 -5.07 -1.59
CA ARG A 231 20.63 -6.38 -1.22
C ARG A 231 19.83 -6.96 -0.06
N TRP A 232 19.39 -8.21 -0.24
CA TRP A 232 18.68 -8.97 0.77
C TRP A 232 19.62 -9.93 1.49
N PHE A 233 19.40 -10.01 2.80
CA PHE A 233 20.07 -10.93 3.70
C PHE A 233 19.00 -11.80 4.36
N PHE A 234 19.37 -13.04 4.68
CA PHE A 234 18.50 -14.07 5.24
C PHE A 234 17.42 -14.54 4.26
N ASP A 235 17.34 -15.84 4.07
CA ASP A 235 16.43 -16.45 3.11
C ASP A 235 15.00 -16.60 3.68
N GLN A 236 14.84 -16.50 5.01
CA GLN A 236 13.52 -16.54 5.64
C GLN A 236 12.80 -15.22 5.46
N ARG A 237 11.67 -15.26 4.76
CA ARG A 237 10.87 -14.07 4.41
C ARG A 237 10.41 -13.28 5.64
N ASP A 238 10.10 -13.96 6.72
CA ASP A 238 9.56 -13.36 7.94
C ASP A 238 10.57 -12.49 8.69
N TYR A 239 11.88 -12.73 8.46
CA TYR A 239 12.99 -12.03 9.14
C TYR A 239 13.98 -11.42 8.16
N ARG A 240 13.56 -11.18 6.91
CA ARG A 240 14.45 -10.64 5.88
C ARG A 240 14.92 -9.25 6.24
N PHE A 241 16.23 -9.05 6.12
CA PHE A 241 16.88 -7.76 6.24
C PHE A 241 17.31 -7.27 4.86
N GLU A 242 17.13 -5.99 4.58
CA GLU A 242 17.52 -5.36 3.33
C GLU A 242 18.36 -4.14 3.59
N LEU A 243 19.41 -3.97 2.79
CA LEU A 243 20.14 -2.72 2.63
C LEU A 243 19.98 -2.23 1.21
N GLY A 244 19.63 -0.96 1.06
CA GLY A 244 19.40 -0.35 -0.23
C GLY A 244 20.01 1.04 -0.36
N ALA A 245 20.29 1.39 -1.61
CA ALA A 245 20.73 2.73 -1.99
C ALA A 245 20.09 3.12 -3.31
N SER A 246 19.71 4.39 -3.46
CA SER A 246 19.22 4.94 -4.72
C SER A 246 19.78 6.34 -4.97
N ALA A 247 19.91 6.68 -6.25
CA ALA A 247 20.24 8.02 -6.72
C ALA A 247 19.22 8.46 -7.76
N TYR A 248 18.82 9.72 -7.74
CA TYR A 248 17.72 10.20 -8.55
C TYR A 248 17.81 11.68 -8.89
N ASP A 249 17.15 12.04 -9.99
CA ASP A 249 16.84 13.41 -10.40
C ASP A 249 15.53 13.39 -11.19
N PHE A 250 14.44 13.90 -10.59
CA PHE A 250 13.13 13.85 -11.22
C PHE A 250 12.19 14.94 -10.72
N THR A 251 11.12 15.15 -11.48
CA THR A 251 9.96 15.94 -11.10
C THR A 251 9.10 15.13 -10.14
N ASP A 252 9.09 15.55 -8.88
CA ASP A 252 8.37 14.92 -7.77
C ASP A 252 7.11 15.67 -7.40
N THR A 253 6.25 15.01 -6.64
CA THR A 253 5.04 15.57 -6.03
C THR A 253 4.72 14.85 -4.73
N ARG A 254 4.25 15.59 -3.74
CA ARG A 254 3.75 15.01 -2.49
C ARG A 254 2.30 14.53 -2.57
N ASP A 255 1.62 14.75 -3.68
CA ASP A 255 0.17 14.58 -3.81
C ASP A 255 -0.27 13.17 -4.20
N ASN A 256 0.68 12.25 -4.41
CA ASN A 256 0.39 10.88 -4.84
C ASN A 256 -0.52 10.09 -3.88
N TRP A 257 -0.58 10.48 -2.60
CA TRP A 257 -1.49 9.87 -1.63
C TRP A 257 -2.94 10.36 -1.77
N MET A 258 -3.17 11.50 -2.43
CA MET A 258 -4.50 12.07 -2.68
C MET A 258 -5.03 11.73 -4.07
N ILE A 259 -4.17 11.80 -5.08
CA ILE A 259 -4.52 11.53 -6.48
C ILE A 259 -3.38 10.80 -7.18
N THR A 260 -3.71 9.73 -7.91
CA THR A 260 -2.69 8.96 -8.62
C THR A 260 -2.14 9.74 -9.81
N PRO A 261 -0.88 9.50 -10.23
CA PRO A 261 -0.32 10.12 -11.43
C PRO A 261 -1.13 9.86 -12.69
N THR A 262 -1.76 8.68 -12.81
CA THR A 262 -2.63 8.33 -13.95
C THR A 262 -3.91 9.16 -13.95
N GLU A 263 -4.60 9.27 -12.80
CA GLU A 263 -5.80 10.13 -12.71
C GLU A 263 -5.48 11.58 -13.01
N ASN A 264 -4.38 12.08 -12.44
CA ASN A 264 -3.94 13.45 -12.69
C ASN A 264 -3.61 13.69 -14.17
N SER A 265 -2.92 12.73 -14.81
CA SER A 265 -2.58 12.81 -16.24
C SER A 265 -3.82 12.85 -17.12
N LEU A 266 -4.82 12.01 -16.84
CA LEU A 266 -6.09 12.02 -17.58
C LEU A 266 -6.85 13.33 -17.34
N ALA A 267 -6.90 13.84 -16.12
CA ALA A 267 -7.54 15.10 -15.80
C ALA A 267 -6.84 16.28 -16.48
N ALA A 268 -5.50 16.31 -16.47
CA ALA A 268 -4.72 17.36 -17.14
C ALA A 268 -4.87 17.29 -18.66
N PHE A 269 -4.76 16.11 -19.25
CA PHE A 269 -4.82 15.92 -20.70
C PHE A 269 -6.21 16.21 -21.27
N PHE A 270 -7.28 15.67 -20.66
CA PHE A 270 -8.64 15.80 -21.18
C PHE A 270 -9.43 16.97 -20.60
N LEU A 271 -9.34 17.21 -19.27
CA LEU A 271 -10.26 18.12 -18.58
C LEU A 271 -9.65 19.46 -18.25
N HIS A 272 -8.40 19.71 -18.63
CA HIS A 272 -7.65 20.91 -18.28
C HIS A 272 -7.57 21.17 -16.78
N LYS A 273 -7.39 20.10 -15.99
CA LYS A 273 -7.25 20.15 -14.54
C LYS A 273 -6.03 19.35 -14.12
N ASP A 274 -5.03 20.04 -13.61
CA ASP A 274 -3.84 19.42 -13.01
C ASP A 274 -3.92 19.66 -11.51
N PHE A 275 -4.08 18.58 -10.78
CA PHE A 275 -4.29 18.61 -9.33
C PHE A 275 -2.99 18.53 -8.53
N GLN A 276 -1.92 18.03 -9.12
CA GLN A 276 -0.65 17.83 -8.42
C GLN A 276 0.21 19.09 -8.47
N ASP A 277 0.97 19.32 -7.40
CA ASP A 277 1.99 20.36 -7.31
C ASP A 277 3.36 19.70 -7.43
N PHE A 278 4.22 20.31 -8.24
CA PHE A 278 5.47 19.69 -8.66
C PHE A 278 6.68 20.49 -8.22
N TYR A 279 7.75 19.80 -7.89
CA TYR A 279 9.07 20.35 -7.64
C TYR A 279 10.13 19.37 -8.18
N ARG A 280 11.32 19.88 -8.46
CA ARG A 280 12.47 19.03 -8.76
C ARG A 280 13.05 18.52 -7.46
N ARG A 281 13.33 17.22 -7.40
CA ARG A 281 14.08 16.60 -6.33
C ARG A 281 15.19 15.76 -6.93
N TYR A 282 16.43 16.03 -6.50
CA TYR A 282 17.58 15.23 -6.92
C TYR A 282 18.50 14.97 -5.74
N GLY A 283 19.13 13.81 -5.74
CA GLY A 283 19.95 13.41 -4.62
C GLY A 283 20.14 11.90 -4.53
N TYR A 284 20.33 11.44 -3.30
CA TYR A 284 20.51 10.02 -3.02
C TYR A 284 19.94 9.63 -1.66
N GLU A 285 19.60 8.36 -1.54
CA GLU A 285 19.04 7.74 -0.34
C GLU A 285 19.81 6.46 0.00
N PHE A 286 20.04 6.23 1.30
CA PHE A 286 20.44 4.94 1.84
C PHE A 286 19.39 4.48 2.83
N HIS A 287 19.05 3.20 2.81
CA HIS A 287 18.08 2.67 3.75
C HIS A 287 18.41 1.25 4.21
N ALA A 288 17.93 0.93 5.40
CA ALA A 288 17.87 -0.41 5.95
C ALA A 288 16.40 -0.74 6.26
N CYS A 289 15.98 -1.94 5.90
CA CYS A 289 14.64 -2.42 6.13
C CYS A 289 14.67 -3.82 6.75
N GLN A 290 13.88 -4.04 7.80
CA GLN A 290 13.79 -5.31 8.51
C GLN A 290 12.34 -5.75 8.62
N ASN A 291 12.06 -6.96 8.18
CA ASN A 291 10.82 -7.64 8.52
C ASN A 291 10.95 -8.18 9.95
N LEU A 292 10.13 -7.69 10.86
CA LEU A 292 10.08 -8.14 12.26
C LEU A 292 9.10 -9.30 12.44
N SER A 293 8.14 -9.39 11.56
CA SER A 293 7.20 -10.51 11.40
C SER A 293 6.57 -10.47 10.03
N ILE A 294 5.69 -11.44 9.76
CA ILE A 294 4.87 -11.44 8.53
C ILE A 294 3.97 -10.20 8.38
N PHE A 295 3.67 -9.47 9.44
CA PHE A 295 2.80 -8.30 9.46
C PHE A 295 3.52 -7.00 9.76
N LEU A 296 4.72 -7.06 10.34
CA LEU A 296 5.42 -5.91 10.89
C LEU A 296 6.76 -5.72 10.19
N GLN A 297 6.97 -4.51 9.68
CA GLN A 297 8.21 -4.11 9.01
C GLN A 297 8.68 -2.76 9.55
N GLY A 298 9.97 -2.63 9.78
CA GLY A 298 10.64 -1.37 10.11
C GLY A 298 11.59 -0.95 9.00
N LYS A 299 11.62 0.34 8.69
CA LYS A 299 12.57 0.96 7.75
C LYS A 299 13.21 2.17 8.41
N ILE A 300 14.50 2.34 8.23
CA ILE A 300 15.24 3.56 8.57
C ILE A 300 16.11 3.95 7.38
N GLY A 301 16.28 5.24 7.15
CA GLY A 301 17.12 5.70 6.06
C GLY A 301 17.65 7.10 6.28
N TYR A 302 18.61 7.45 5.43
CA TYR A 302 19.21 8.77 5.29
C TYR A 302 18.99 9.26 3.87
N ARG A 303 18.57 10.52 3.73
CA ARG A 303 18.40 11.21 2.45
C ARG A 303 19.26 12.45 2.39
N ASN A 304 19.82 12.70 1.21
CA ASN A 304 20.41 13.99 0.85
C ASN A 304 19.72 14.46 -0.44
N ASP A 305 18.73 15.29 -0.26
CA ASP A 305 17.86 15.80 -1.32
C ASP A 305 18.15 17.29 -1.59
N SER A 306 18.19 17.68 -2.84
CA SER A 306 18.13 19.08 -3.24
C SER A 306 16.77 19.36 -3.88
N TYR A 307 16.16 20.47 -3.50
CA TYR A 307 14.84 20.90 -3.96
C TYR A 307 14.95 22.16 -4.81
N GLU A 308 14.31 22.14 -5.98
CA GLU A 308 14.23 23.31 -6.88
C GLU A 308 12.79 23.54 -7.34
N ILE A 309 12.44 24.82 -7.50
CA ILE A 309 11.15 25.26 -8.03
C ILE A 309 11.02 24.87 -9.50
N LEU A 310 9.86 24.42 -9.89
CA LEU A 310 9.50 24.15 -11.27
C LEU A 310 8.40 25.07 -11.75
N ASN A 311 8.58 25.64 -12.93
CA ASN A 311 7.58 26.46 -13.57
C ASN A 311 6.60 25.65 -14.40
N LYS A 312 5.42 26.19 -14.61
CA LYS A 312 4.47 25.69 -15.59
C LYS A 312 5.03 25.91 -17.00
N ASN A 313 5.11 24.85 -17.81
CA ASN A 313 5.67 24.88 -19.15
C ASN A 313 4.63 24.68 -20.26
N THR A 314 3.40 24.30 -19.92
CA THR A 314 2.33 24.12 -20.91
C THR A 314 0.97 24.53 -20.36
N ASN A 315 0.11 24.99 -21.28
CA ASN A 315 -1.31 25.21 -21.06
C ASN A 315 -2.16 24.36 -22.03
N TRP A 316 -1.56 23.40 -22.70
CA TRP A 316 -2.27 22.59 -23.66
C TRP A 316 -3.11 21.50 -22.97
N SER A 317 -4.30 21.25 -23.45
CA SER A 317 -5.13 20.09 -23.14
C SER A 317 -6.08 19.84 -24.32
N LEU A 318 -6.59 18.62 -24.43
CA LEU A 318 -7.46 18.26 -25.56
C LEU A 318 -8.74 19.10 -25.59
N PHE A 319 -9.38 19.29 -24.43
CA PHE A 319 -10.60 20.11 -24.30
C PHE A 319 -10.31 21.40 -23.51
N ARG A 320 -9.53 22.27 -24.12
CA ARG A 320 -8.94 23.42 -23.44
C ARG A 320 -9.95 24.45 -22.91
N GLY A 321 -11.06 24.68 -23.58
CA GLY A 321 -12.12 25.60 -23.13
C GLY A 321 -11.67 27.04 -22.82
N GLY A 322 -10.55 27.52 -23.38
CA GLY A 322 -10.01 28.89 -23.18
C GLY A 322 -9.36 29.15 -21.82
N ARG A 323 -9.25 28.15 -20.95
CA ARG A 323 -8.64 28.28 -19.60
C ARG A 323 -7.13 27.99 -19.64
N ASN A 324 -6.41 28.49 -18.63
CA ASN A 324 -5.01 28.14 -18.39
C ASN A 324 -4.90 27.25 -17.16
N PHE A 325 -3.90 26.37 -17.14
CA PHE A 325 -3.52 25.70 -15.89
C PHE A 325 -3.11 26.74 -14.84
N SER A 326 -3.38 26.46 -13.58
CA SER A 326 -2.82 27.23 -12.48
C SER A 326 -1.29 27.22 -12.52
N GLU A 327 -0.65 28.26 -11.98
CA GLU A 327 0.79 28.24 -11.79
C GLU A 327 1.20 27.10 -10.84
N ASN A 328 2.42 26.64 -11.00
CA ASN A 328 2.96 25.66 -10.08
C ASN A 328 3.38 26.38 -8.79
N PRO A 329 3.02 25.89 -7.59
CA PRO A 329 3.34 26.57 -6.35
C PRO A 329 4.85 26.71 -6.12
N ILE A 330 5.22 27.80 -5.46
CA ILE A 330 6.58 28.00 -4.99
C ILE A 330 6.84 27.08 -3.80
N ILE A 331 8.04 26.52 -3.75
CA ILE A 331 8.55 25.73 -2.62
C ILE A 331 9.79 26.41 -2.04
N GLU A 332 10.27 25.92 -0.91
CA GLU A 332 11.55 26.34 -0.37
C GLU A 332 12.68 25.53 -1.01
N GLU A 333 13.54 26.23 -1.75
CA GLU A 333 14.73 25.63 -2.38
C GLU A 333 15.84 25.41 -1.36
N GLY A 334 16.65 24.41 -1.55
CA GLY A 334 17.81 24.11 -0.70
C GLY A 334 18.14 22.63 -0.61
N ASN A 335 19.18 22.34 0.16
CA ASN A 335 19.65 20.98 0.43
C ASN A 335 19.08 20.47 1.74
N MET A 336 18.24 19.45 1.65
CA MET A 336 17.64 18.77 2.80
C MET A 336 18.37 17.47 3.08
N ARG A 337 19.04 17.41 4.21
CA ARG A 337 19.63 16.18 4.72
C ARG A 337 18.82 15.70 5.90
N SER A 338 18.21 14.53 5.75
CA SER A 338 17.28 14.01 6.73
C SER A 338 17.55 12.55 7.09
N ILE A 339 17.21 12.20 8.31
CA ILE A 339 17.04 10.81 8.76
C ILE A 339 15.54 10.57 8.87
N TYR A 340 15.08 9.46 8.29
CA TYR A 340 13.69 9.08 8.39
C TYR A 340 13.55 7.64 8.89
N GLY A 341 12.41 7.38 9.52
CA GLY A 341 12.03 6.05 9.98
C GLY A 341 10.57 5.77 9.69
N GLU A 342 10.26 4.51 9.39
CA GLU A 342 8.90 4.06 9.09
C GLU A 342 8.65 2.70 9.73
N ILE A 343 7.47 2.53 10.30
CA ILE A 343 6.98 1.26 10.81
C ILE A 343 5.67 0.96 10.12
N TYR A 344 5.56 -0.23 9.54
CA TYR A 344 4.38 -0.71 8.86
C TYR A 344 3.82 -1.95 9.56
N TYR A 345 2.53 -1.93 9.81
CA TYR A 345 1.77 -3.08 10.25
C TYR A 345 0.61 -3.30 9.28
N ASP A 346 0.57 -4.46 8.60
CA ASP A 346 -0.40 -4.72 7.55
C ASP A 346 -0.94 -6.14 7.63
N THR A 347 -2.20 -6.26 8.01
CA THR A 347 -2.95 -7.53 8.08
C THR A 347 -4.08 -7.59 7.06
N ARG A 348 -4.13 -6.67 6.09
CA ARG A 348 -5.17 -6.66 5.07
C ARG A 348 -5.12 -7.94 4.24
N ASN A 349 -6.29 -8.49 3.92
CA ASN A 349 -6.40 -9.68 3.08
C ASN A 349 -5.93 -9.42 1.64
N ASN A 350 -6.30 -8.29 1.07
CA ASN A 350 -5.89 -7.85 -0.25
C ASN A 350 -5.45 -6.39 -0.17
N LYS A 351 -4.27 -6.08 -0.71
CA LYS A 351 -3.73 -4.72 -0.64
C LYS A 351 -4.35 -3.76 -1.65
N LYS A 352 -4.79 -4.28 -2.81
CA LYS A 352 -5.43 -3.48 -3.87
C LYS A 352 -6.90 -3.21 -3.57
N ASN A 353 -7.62 -4.23 -3.07
CA ASN A 353 -9.03 -4.13 -2.73
C ASN A 353 -9.29 -4.84 -1.38
N PRO A 354 -8.90 -4.23 -0.26
CA PRO A 354 -9.06 -4.86 1.04
C PRO A 354 -10.54 -4.94 1.41
N SER A 355 -10.94 -6.09 1.94
CA SER A 355 -12.27 -6.29 2.52
C SER A 355 -12.22 -6.52 4.03
N ARG A 356 -11.05 -6.88 4.57
CA ARG A 356 -10.81 -7.08 6.00
C ARG A 356 -9.38 -6.75 6.35
N GLY A 357 -9.13 -6.50 7.64
CA GLY A 357 -7.80 -6.35 8.23
C GLY A 357 -7.46 -4.91 8.56
N TRP A 358 -6.22 -4.72 8.99
CA TRP A 358 -5.69 -3.46 9.48
C TRP A 358 -4.47 -3.05 8.68
N TYR A 359 -4.31 -1.78 8.50
CA TYR A 359 -3.08 -1.16 8.05
C TYR A 359 -2.72 -0.02 8.99
N ALA A 360 -1.51 -0.03 9.52
CA ALA A 360 -0.97 1.07 10.29
C ALA A 360 0.40 1.45 9.74
N LYS A 361 0.62 2.75 9.55
CA LYS A 361 1.93 3.31 9.20
C LYS A 361 2.25 4.43 10.17
N LEU A 362 3.38 4.33 10.85
CA LEU A 362 4.01 5.42 11.57
C LEU A 362 5.27 5.83 10.80
N SER A 363 5.41 7.09 10.47
CA SER A 363 6.61 7.64 9.85
C SER A 363 7.10 8.87 10.61
N GLY A 364 8.41 8.99 10.71
CA GLY A 364 9.10 10.16 11.28
C GLY A 364 10.25 10.58 10.38
N GLU A 365 10.47 11.89 10.24
CA GLU A 365 11.59 12.47 9.52
C GLU A 365 12.17 13.63 10.34
N THR A 366 13.48 13.69 10.46
CA THR A 366 14.20 14.77 11.12
C THR A 366 15.26 15.34 10.21
N SER A 367 15.35 16.64 10.15
CA SER A 367 16.34 17.42 9.42
C SER A 367 16.83 18.57 10.30
N ASN A 368 18.12 18.81 10.35
CA ASN A 368 18.66 19.88 11.18
C ASN A 368 20.09 20.26 10.76
N SER A 369 20.61 21.34 11.37
CA SER A 369 21.96 21.83 11.12
C SER A 369 23.06 20.82 11.49
N GLY A 370 22.82 19.90 12.44
CA GLY A 370 23.73 18.82 12.79
C GLY A 370 23.95 17.81 11.64
N LEU A 371 22.99 17.69 10.74
CA LEU A 371 23.10 16.96 9.48
C LEU A 371 23.66 17.81 8.34
N ASN A 372 24.02 19.06 8.62
CA ASN A 372 24.44 20.04 7.62
C ASN A 372 23.34 20.30 6.56
N SER A 373 22.07 20.34 7.00
CA SER A 373 20.89 20.64 6.19
C SER A 373 20.55 22.13 6.25
N ASP A 374 19.99 22.66 5.15
CA ASP A 374 19.45 24.02 5.11
C ASP A 374 18.10 24.12 5.84
N PHE A 375 17.47 22.97 6.14
CA PHE A 375 16.17 22.84 6.79
C PHE A 375 16.29 22.31 8.20
N SER A 376 15.41 22.78 9.12
CA SER A 376 15.42 22.37 10.52
C SER A 376 14.00 22.06 11.00
N PHE A 377 13.60 20.77 10.95
CA PHE A 377 12.29 20.31 11.36
C PHE A 377 12.29 18.87 11.85
N ASN A 378 11.24 18.52 12.59
CA ASN A 378 10.84 17.13 12.86
C ASN A 378 9.40 16.96 12.34
N GLN A 379 9.11 15.87 11.65
CA GLN A 379 7.77 15.55 11.15
C GLN A 379 7.41 14.12 11.53
N TYR A 380 6.17 13.92 12.02
CA TYR A 380 5.63 12.60 12.34
C TYR A 380 4.25 12.45 11.74
N ILE A 381 3.98 11.29 11.14
CA ILE A 381 2.68 10.98 10.54
C ILE A 381 2.27 9.58 10.98
N LEU A 382 1.07 9.48 11.56
CA LEU A 382 0.39 8.22 11.85
C LEU A 382 -0.78 8.05 10.88
N GLU A 383 -0.85 6.93 10.20
CA GLU A 383 -1.99 6.55 9.38
C GLU A 383 -2.49 5.17 9.80
N LEU A 384 -3.77 5.09 10.14
CA LEU A 384 -4.48 3.87 10.50
C LEU A 384 -5.62 3.66 9.50
N ARG A 385 -5.75 2.43 9.00
CA ARG A 385 -6.90 2.02 8.19
C ARG A 385 -7.43 0.70 8.71
N THR A 386 -8.74 0.55 8.70
CA THR A 386 -9.38 -0.71 9.05
C THR A 386 -10.51 -1.02 8.08
N TYR A 387 -10.65 -2.29 7.79
CA TYR A 387 -11.65 -2.85 6.90
C TYR A 387 -12.36 -3.96 7.66
N GLN A 388 -13.66 -3.80 7.91
CA GLN A 388 -14.42 -4.70 8.78
C GLN A 388 -15.72 -5.12 8.11
N LYS A 389 -15.88 -6.40 7.83
CA LYS A 389 -17.16 -6.95 7.40
C LYS A 389 -18.16 -6.86 8.54
N THR A 390 -19.31 -6.23 8.29
CA THR A 390 -20.45 -6.13 9.22
C THR A 390 -21.55 -7.11 8.86
N GLY A 391 -21.53 -7.62 7.64
CA GLY A 391 -22.45 -8.61 7.12
C GLY A 391 -21.85 -9.35 5.92
N ARG A 392 -22.61 -10.26 5.31
CA ARG A 392 -22.15 -11.02 4.13
C ARG A 392 -21.83 -10.10 2.95
N TYR A 393 -22.59 -9.01 2.79
CA TYR A 393 -22.48 -8.06 1.68
C TYR A 393 -22.23 -6.63 2.14
N GLU A 394 -21.77 -6.44 3.36
CA GLU A 394 -21.62 -5.15 4.00
C GLU A 394 -20.28 -5.02 4.70
N ARG A 395 -19.68 -3.83 4.63
CA ARG A 395 -18.36 -3.56 5.19
C ARG A 395 -18.26 -2.12 5.65
N ILE A 396 -17.56 -1.88 6.74
CA ILE A 396 -17.13 -0.56 7.19
C ILE A 396 -15.62 -0.44 6.93
N ASP A 397 -15.25 0.59 6.17
CA ASP A 397 -13.87 0.99 5.95
C ASP A 397 -13.63 2.30 6.71
N THR A 398 -12.54 2.38 7.47
CA THR A 398 -12.18 3.61 8.17
C THR A 398 -10.73 3.97 7.94
N ARG A 399 -10.45 5.27 7.87
CA ARG A 399 -9.10 5.82 7.89
C ARG A 399 -9.01 6.93 8.93
N LEU A 400 -7.91 6.92 9.69
CA LEU A 400 -7.48 8.03 10.52
C LEU A 400 -6.05 8.38 10.14
N LYS A 401 -5.78 9.66 9.86
CA LYS A 401 -4.44 10.16 9.58
C LYS A 401 -4.18 11.39 10.43
N ILE A 402 -3.09 11.35 11.18
CA ILE A 402 -2.66 12.42 12.09
C ILE A 402 -1.25 12.81 11.70
N GLY A 403 -1.01 14.10 11.56
CA GLY A 403 0.30 14.65 11.25
C GLY A 403 0.71 15.73 12.22
N THR A 404 1.98 15.78 12.58
CA THR A 404 2.58 16.83 13.39
C THR A 404 3.96 17.18 12.87
N GLY A 405 4.26 18.46 12.81
CA GLY A 405 5.57 19.03 12.47
C GLY A 405 6.04 19.95 13.58
N GLU A 406 7.34 19.98 13.81
CA GLU A 406 8.03 20.85 14.76
C GLU A 406 9.17 21.57 14.06
N GLY A 407 9.53 22.76 14.51
CA GLY A 407 10.55 23.59 13.87
C GLY A 407 10.01 24.31 12.64
N ASP A 408 10.90 24.63 11.71
CA ASP A 408 10.56 25.35 10.47
C ASP A 408 10.21 24.33 9.37
N LEU A 409 8.96 23.85 9.40
CA LEU A 409 8.47 22.85 8.44
C LEU A 409 8.31 23.51 7.06
N PRO A 410 9.11 23.12 6.05
CA PRO A 410 9.04 23.76 4.74
C PRO A 410 7.70 23.46 4.04
N VAL A 411 7.27 24.34 3.15
CA VAL A 411 5.97 24.27 2.46
C VAL A 411 5.76 22.90 1.78
N GLN A 412 6.81 22.35 1.16
CA GLN A 412 6.75 21.03 0.51
C GLN A 412 6.60 19.85 1.49
N LYS A 413 6.74 20.08 2.79
CA LYS A 413 6.47 19.09 3.85
C LYS A 413 5.20 19.39 4.65
N GLY A 414 4.62 20.60 4.51
CA GLY A 414 3.41 21.01 5.21
C GLY A 414 2.19 20.15 4.89
N PHE A 415 1.20 20.14 5.76
CA PHE A 415 -0.04 19.38 5.59
C PHE A 415 -1.08 20.15 4.80
N GLU A 416 -1.88 19.43 4.00
CA GLU A 416 -2.95 19.97 3.17
C GLU A 416 -4.14 19.02 3.19
N LEU A 417 -5.35 19.57 3.15
CA LEU A 417 -6.59 18.81 3.05
C LEU A 417 -7.57 19.49 2.08
N GLY A 418 -8.57 18.74 1.69
CA GLY A 418 -9.65 19.11 0.80
C GLY A 418 -9.67 18.30 -0.48
N GLY A 419 -10.87 17.94 -0.91
CA GLY A 419 -11.09 17.22 -2.17
C GLY A 419 -11.10 15.71 -2.04
N ILE A 420 -10.92 15.12 -3.18
CA ILE A 420 -11.32 13.77 -3.58
C ILE A 420 -10.86 12.60 -2.70
N SER A 421 -9.77 12.69 -1.97
CA SER A 421 -9.28 11.61 -1.08
C SER A 421 -9.24 12.02 0.39
N THR A 422 -9.75 13.19 0.70
CA THR A 422 -9.69 13.74 2.06
C THR A 422 -11.07 14.19 2.52
N LEU A 423 -11.44 15.43 2.29
CA LEU A 423 -12.74 16.02 2.58
C LEU A 423 -13.50 16.22 1.27
N ARG A 424 -14.31 15.23 0.87
CA ARG A 424 -14.87 15.13 -0.50
C ARG A 424 -15.88 16.20 -0.85
N GLY A 425 -16.51 16.83 0.15
CA GLY A 425 -17.41 17.98 -0.04
C GLY A 425 -16.70 19.30 -0.32
N PHE A 426 -15.38 19.35 -0.14
CA PHE A 426 -14.57 20.55 -0.29
C PHE A 426 -13.76 20.56 -1.58
N GLY A 427 -13.26 21.73 -1.98
CA GLY A 427 -12.38 21.87 -3.13
C GLY A 427 -11.06 21.14 -2.90
N PHE A 428 -10.40 20.73 -3.98
CA PHE A 428 -9.11 20.06 -3.91
C PHE A 428 -8.07 21.02 -3.29
N LYS A 429 -7.38 20.56 -2.23
CA LYS A 429 -6.43 21.35 -1.44
C LYS A 429 -7.00 22.70 -0.96
N GLN A 430 -8.29 22.75 -0.68
CA GLN A 430 -8.93 23.98 -0.19
C GLN A 430 -8.30 24.49 1.11
N PHE A 431 -7.80 23.58 1.94
CA PHE A 431 -7.09 23.88 3.17
C PHE A 431 -5.61 23.60 2.96
N ARG A 432 -4.91 24.58 2.41
CA ARG A 432 -3.47 24.61 2.27
C ARG A 432 -2.94 25.94 2.82
N SER A 433 -1.70 25.95 3.21
CA SER A 433 -1.00 27.18 3.52
C SER A 433 -0.86 27.99 2.22
N ASP A 434 -1.58 29.08 2.10
CA ASP A 434 -1.36 30.04 1.02
C ASP A 434 -0.07 30.79 1.32
N ILE A 435 0.84 30.79 0.35
CA ILE A 435 1.99 31.68 0.36
C ILE A 435 1.41 33.07 0.08
N ASP A 436 1.08 33.79 1.14
CA ASP A 436 0.79 35.22 0.99
C ASP A 436 2.11 35.90 0.59
N THR A 437 2.13 36.45 -0.61
CA THR A 437 3.32 37.10 -1.20
C THR A 437 3.89 38.23 -0.36
N LEU A 438 3.20 38.61 0.72
CA LEU A 438 3.61 39.62 1.70
C LEU A 438 4.14 39.03 3.01
N ALA A 439 4.01 37.73 3.26
CA ALA A 439 4.51 37.12 4.48
C ALA A 439 5.96 36.67 4.30
N ILE A 440 6.83 37.16 5.16
CA ILE A 440 8.27 36.87 5.18
C ILE A 440 8.57 35.40 5.62
N PHE A 441 7.56 34.67 6.08
CA PHE A 441 7.68 33.30 6.55
C PHE A 441 6.70 32.38 5.83
N HIS A 442 7.24 31.48 5.04
CA HIS A 442 6.49 30.46 4.30
C HIS A 442 6.59 29.13 5.05
N SER A 443 5.65 28.85 5.92
CA SER A 443 5.56 27.52 6.51
C SER A 443 4.27 26.83 6.07
N GLY A 444 4.37 25.56 5.70
CA GLY A 444 3.18 24.73 5.52
C GLY A 444 2.42 24.57 6.84
N TYR A 445 1.15 24.13 6.80
CA TYR A 445 0.46 23.72 8.02
C TYR A 445 1.25 22.62 8.73
N ASP A 446 1.44 22.78 10.03
CA ASP A 446 2.28 21.88 10.83
C ASP A 446 1.49 20.82 11.60
N ARG A 447 0.16 20.86 11.56
CA ARG A 447 -0.76 19.92 12.18
C ARG A 447 -1.82 19.46 11.20
N MET A 448 -2.19 18.19 11.30
CA MET A 448 -3.25 17.58 10.49
C MET A 448 -4.03 16.56 11.31
N LEU A 449 -5.33 16.58 11.15
CA LEU A 449 -6.25 15.51 11.53
C LEU A 449 -7.17 15.22 10.36
N LEU A 450 -7.27 13.96 9.95
CA LEU A 450 -8.17 13.50 8.89
C LEU A 450 -8.79 12.17 9.30
N GLY A 451 -10.12 12.10 9.22
CA GLY A 451 -10.87 10.88 9.39
C GLY A 451 -11.83 10.65 8.23
N ASN A 452 -11.92 9.41 7.77
CA ASN A 452 -12.88 8.99 6.74
C ASN A 452 -13.54 7.70 7.22
N ILE A 453 -14.84 7.61 7.06
CA ILE A 453 -15.66 6.44 7.38
C ILE A 453 -16.50 6.13 6.16
N GLU A 454 -16.50 4.89 5.70
CA GLU A 454 -17.30 4.42 4.57
C GLU A 454 -18.08 3.16 4.98
N TYR A 455 -19.38 3.17 4.74
CA TYR A 455 -20.21 2.00 4.80
C TYR A 455 -20.48 1.50 3.38
N ASN A 456 -19.91 0.37 3.05
CA ASN A 456 -19.93 -0.22 1.72
C ASN A 456 -20.98 -1.33 1.67
N ILE A 457 -21.81 -1.31 0.65
CA ILE A 457 -22.86 -2.31 0.38
C ILE A 457 -22.57 -2.95 -0.96
N ASP A 458 -22.29 -4.27 -0.98
CA ASP A 458 -22.11 -5.03 -2.20
C ASP A 458 -23.44 -5.17 -2.94
N PRO A 459 -23.48 -4.94 -4.25
CA PRO A 459 -24.72 -5.00 -5.04
C PRO A 459 -25.41 -6.37 -5.00
N LYS A 460 -24.70 -7.44 -4.70
CA LYS A 460 -25.28 -8.80 -4.54
C LYS A 460 -26.42 -8.86 -3.50
N ILE A 461 -26.50 -7.89 -2.58
CA ILE A 461 -27.59 -7.81 -1.60
C ILE A 461 -28.95 -7.57 -2.28
N PHE A 462 -28.97 -6.88 -3.42
CA PHE A 462 -30.21 -6.49 -4.09
C PHE A 462 -30.73 -7.55 -5.07
N SER A 463 -29.85 -8.30 -5.73
CA SER A 463 -30.17 -9.39 -6.71
C SER A 463 -31.35 -9.03 -7.62
N THR A 464 -31.27 -7.87 -8.26
CA THR A 464 -32.40 -7.31 -9.04
C THR A 464 -32.57 -7.98 -10.40
N GLY A 465 -31.54 -8.71 -10.86
CA GLY A 465 -31.46 -9.26 -12.22
C GLY A 465 -31.18 -8.20 -13.30
N ILE A 466 -30.91 -6.95 -12.90
CA ILE A 466 -30.50 -5.88 -13.80
C ILE A 466 -28.98 -5.74 -13.72
N PRO A 467 -28.22 -6.14 -14.77
CA PRO A 467 -26.76 -6.23 -14.70
C PRO A 467 -26.09 -4.94 -14.24
N LEU A 468 -26.59 -3.78 -14.67
CA LEU A 468 -26.02 -2.49 -14.28
C LEU A 468 -26.16 -2.20 -12.78
N ILE A 469 -27.28 -2.60 -12.15
CA ILE A 469 -27.53 -2.38 -10.72
C ILE A 469 -26.74 -3.39 -9.89
N ASP A 470 -26.69 -4.63 -10.35
CA ASP A 470 -26.03 -5.74 -9.66
C ASP A 470 -24.49 -5.67 -9.71
N GLU A 471 -23.92 -4.72 -10.47
CA GLU A 471 -22.47 -4.48 -10.56
C GLU A 471 -22.02 -3.19 -9.85
N ILE A 472 -22.94 -2.33 -9.40
CA ILE A 472 -22.61 -1.06 -8.75
C ILE A 472 -22.59 -1.23 -7.23
N GLN A 473 -21.45 -0.99 -6.62
CA GLN A 473 -21.31 -0.90 -5.17
C GLN A 473 -21.84 0.45 -4.66
N TYR A 474 -22.63 0.42 -3.59
CA TYR A 474 -23.20 1.59 -2.94
C TYR A 474 -22.40 1.90 -1.68
N ILE A 475 -22.02 3.16 -1.48
CA ILE A 475 -21.14 3.56 -0.39
C ILE A 475 -21.71 4.82 0.25
N PHE A 476 -22.00 4.76 1.55
CA PHE A 476 -22.29 5.94 2.37
C PHE A 476 -21.01 6.35 3.07
N PHE A 477 -20.69 7.63 3.06
CA PHE A 477 -19.45 8.08 3.67
C PHE A 477 -19.62 9.34 4.52
N PHE A 478 -18.72 9.49 5.47
CA PHE A 478 -18.55 10.65 6.31
C PHE A 478 -17.06 10.99 6.41
N ASP A 479 -16.71 12.23 6.09
CA ASP A 479 -15.35 12.75 6.16
C ASP A 479 -15.27 13.88 7.18
N PHE A 480 -14.18 13.93 7.94
CA PHE A 480 -13.92 15.01 8.87
C PHE A 480 -12.41 15.28 9.00
N GLY A 481 -12.04 16.54 9.24
CA GLY A 481 -10.63 16.86 9.42
C GLY A 481 -10.36 18.36 9.47
N ASN A 482 -9.12 18.68 9.77
CA ASN A 482 -8.57 20.05 9.71
C ASN A 482 -7.06 20.02 9.55
N VAL A 483 -6.51 21.11 9.06
CA VAL A 483 -5.08 21.45 9.09
C VAL A 483 -4.93 22.81 9.73
N TRP A 484 -3.90 23.00 10.55
CA TRP A 484 -3.66 24.26 11.27
C TRP A 484 -2.20 24.41 11.67
N ASN A 485 -1.83 25.61 12.10
CA ASN A 485 -0.51 25.92 12.63
C ASN A 485 -0.53 26.03 14.15
N SER A 486 0.54 25.61 14.78
CA SER A 486 0.75 25.65 16.24
C SER A 486 1.41 26.95 16.71
N PHE A 487 1.45 28.01 15.91
CA PHE A 487 2.23 29.22 16.14
C PHE A 487 1.99 29.96 17.47
N ASP A 488 0.84 29.78 18.09
CA ASP A 488 0.50 30.45 19.36
C ASP A 488 1.05 29.75 20.62
N VAL A 489 1.89 28.70 20.45
CA VAL A 489 2.40 27.92 21.57
C VAL A 489 3.79 28.38 21.91
N THR A 490 3.96 29.02 23.08
CA THR A 490 5.22 29.49 23.63
C THR A 490 6.27 28.37 23.88
N ASN A 491 5.84 27.10 23.84
CA ASN A 491 6.68 25.89 23.91
C ASN A 491 6.53 25.09 22.61
N LYS A 492 7.34 25.41 21.61
CA LYS A 492 7.40 24.70 20.31
C LYS A 492 7.85 23.23 20.40
N ASN A 493 8.26 22.77 21.58
CA ASN A 493 8.98 21.50 21.76
C ASN A 493 8.10 20.32 22.22
N GLU A 494 6.77 20.47 22.28
CA GLU A 494 5.91 19.40 22.74
C GLU A 494 5.02 18.90 21.62
N PHE A 495 5.29 17.68 21.17
CA PHE A 495 4.59 16.92 20.14
C PHE A 495 3.06 17.02 20.18
N TYR A 496 2.45 17.12 21.36
CA TYR A 496 1.00 17.17 21.57
C TYR A 496 0.43 18.57 21.78
N ASN A 497 1.26 19.60 22.03
CA ASN A 497 0.77 20.95 22.41
C ASN A 497 -0.09 21.59 21.32
N GLY A 498 0.23 21.37 20.03
CA GLY A 498 -0.56 21.91 18.94
C GLY A 498 -1.99 21.35 18.83
N PHE A 499 -2.25 20.15 19.34
CA PHE A 499 -3.57 19.52 19.30
C PHE A 499 -4.53 20.04 20.37
N SER A 500 -4.03 20.61 21.45
CA SER A 500 -4.86 21.22 22.51
C SER A 500 -5.66 22.45 22.04
N HIS A 501 -5.25 23.05 20.93
CA HIS A 501 -5.92 24.22 20.33
C HIS A 501 -7.02 23.85 19.33
N LEU A 502 -7.12 22.61 18.92
CA LEU A 502 -8.17 22.15 18.01
C LEU A 502 -9.54 22.22 18.70
N LYS A 503 -10.43 23.06 18.19
CA LYS A 503 -11.82 23.15 18.63
C LYS A 503 -12.71 22.32 17.71
N TRP A 504 -13.80 21.78 18.23
CA TRP A 504 -14.78 21.06 17.43
C TRP A 504 -15.33 21.86 16.26
N ASN A 505 -15.53 23.16 16.45
CA ASN A 505 -16.02 24.07 15.40
C ASN A 505 -15.02 24.28 14.26
N ASP A 506 -13.74 23.99 14.48
CA ASP A 506 -12.70 24.13 13.45
C ASP A 506 -12.65 22.88 12.55
N ILE A 507 -13.21 21.75 13.03
CA ILE A 507 -13.24 20.53 12.25
C ILE A 507 -14.24 20.68 11.11
N LYS A 508 -13.73 20.59 9.89
CA LYS A 508 -14.54 20.54 8.66
C LYS A 508 -15.06 19.13 8.48
N SER A 509 -16.31 19.02 8.05
CA SER A 509 -16.91 17.72 7.79
C SER A 509 -17.88 17.76 6.61
N ASP A 510 -18.01 16.62 5.99
CA ASP A 510 -18.97 16.37 4.92
C ASP A 510 -19.47 14.92 4.98
N PHE A 511 -20.58 14.68 4.31
CA PHE A 511 -21.13 13.36 4.13
C PHE A 511 -21.63 13.19 2.70
N GLY A 512 -21.80 11.96 2.28
CA GLY A 512 -22.30 11.73 0.94
C GLY A 512 -22.55 10.27 0.60
N ILE A 513 -22.83 10.08 -0.68
CA ILE A 513 -23.04 8.76 -1.29
C ILE A 513 -22.05 8.60 -2.43
N ALA A 514 -21.51 7.41 -2.58
CA ALA A 514 -20.70 7.07 -3.74
C ALA A 514 -21.22 5.81 -4.43
N PHE A 515 -21.02 5.80 -5.73
CA PHE A 515 -21.29 4.67 -6.61
C PHE A 515 -19.95 4.20 -7.17
N SER A 516 -19.64 2.93 -7.01
CA SER A 516 -18.35 2.38 -7.42
C SER A 516 -18.54 1.12 -8.26
N SER A 517 -17.62 0.89 -9.19
CA SER A 517 -17.47 -0.44 -9.78
C SER A 517 -17.12 -1.45 -8.70
N ARG A 518 -17.42 -2.72 -8.89
CA ARG A 518 -17.22 -3.79 -7.92
C ARG A 518 -15.75 -3.96 -7.51
N ASP A 519 -14.82 -3.70 -8.41
CA ASP A 519 -13.38 -3.71 -8.17
C ASP A 519 -12.86 -2.43 -7.50
N GLY A 520 -13.72 -1.41 -7.33
CA GLY A 520 -13.39 -0.12 -6.73
C GLY A 520 -12.59 0.83 -7.64
N ASN A 521 -12.32 0.45 -8.89
CA ASN A 521 -11.46 1.21 -9.79
C ASN A 521 -12.14 2.45 -10.38
N VAL A 522 -13.46 2.45 -10.50
CA VAL A 522 -14.22 3.60 -11.01
C VAL A 522 -15.23 4.03 -9.96
N ARG A 523 -15.23 5.30 -9.59
CA ARG A 523 -16.08 5.79 -8.51
C ARG A 523 -16.59 7.21 -8.77
N ILE A 524 -17.86 7.44 -8.46
CA ILE A 524 -18.53 8.74 -8.47
C ILE A 524 -18.96 9.04 -7.04
N ASN A 525 -18.49 10.15 -6.47
CA ASN A 525 -18.91 10.62 -5.16
C ASN A 525 -19.82 11.83 -5.31
N ILE A 526 -20.87 11.88 -4.50
CA ILE A 526 -21.78 13.03 -4.32
C ILE A 526 -21.71 13.41 -2.85
N ALA A 527 -21.08 14.52 -2.54
CA ALA A 527 -20.80 14.97 -1.17
C ALA A 527 -21.49 16.28 -0.84
N LYS A 528 -21.91 16.42 0.43
CA LYS A 528 -22.51 17.64 0.99
C LYS A 528 -21.71 18.09 2.20
N ARG A 529 -21.24 19.34 2.18
CA ARG A 529 -20.57 19.97 3.34
C ARG A 529 -21.58 20.20 4.49
N LEU A 530 -21.10 20.04 5.72
CA LEU A 530 -21.90 20.30 6.93
C LEU A 530 -21.70 21.69 7.52
N ASP A 531 -20.66 22.42 7.10
CA ASP A 531 -20.35 23.77 7.61
C ASP A 531 -21.22 24.86 6.99
N THR A 532 -21.95 24.59 5.92
CA THR A 532 -22.84 25.55 5.27
C THR A 532 -24.01 24.87 4.55
N ALA A 533 -25.21 25.41 4.71
CA ALA A 533 -26.41 24.94 4.02
C ALA A 533 -26.46 25.40 2.54
N GLU A 534 -25.81 26.53 2.24
CA GLU A 534 -25.95 27.21 0.94
C GLU A 534 -25.12 26.59 -0.18
N LYS A 535 -24.08 25.81 0.16
CA LYS A 535 -23.23 25.19 -0.86
C LYS A 535 -23.94 24.02 -1.54
N PRO A 536 -23.87 23.94 -2.88
CA PRO A 536 -24.41 22.81 -3.61
C PRO A 536 -23.66 21.52 -3.28
N PHE A 537 -24.19 20.39 -3.76
CA PHE A 537 -23.47 19.12 -3.71
C PHE A 537 -22.21 19.21 -4.58
N THR A 538 -21.13 18.60 -4.08
CA THR A 538 -19.87 18.41 -4.83
C THR A 538 -19.91 17.04 -5.46
N ILE A 539 -19.74 16.98 -6.78
CA ILE A 539 -19.66 15.73 -7.52
C ILE A 539 -18.21 15.54 -7.96
N THR A 540 -17.63 14.40 -7.61
CA THR A 540 -16.26 14.05 -7.97
C THR A 540 -16.21 12.67 -8.60
N TYR A 541 -15.29 12.50 -9.54
CA TYR A 541 -15.05 11.25 -10.25
C TYR A 541 -13.65 10.74 -9.91
N ARG A 542 -13.50 9.44 -9.71
CA ARG A 542 -12.24 8.79 -9.36
C ARG A 542 -12.00 7.56 -10.21
N LEU A 543 -10.73 7.29 -10.49
CA LEU A 543 -10.23 6.04 -11.10
C LEU A 543 -9.46 5.18 -10.09
N SER A 544 -9.61 5.47 -8.81
CA SER A 544 -8.99 4.72 -7.72
C SER A 544 -9.83 4.82 -6.44
N LYS A 545 -9.54 3.96 -5.47
CA LYS A 545 -10.10 4.06 -4.12
C LYS A 545 -9.53 5.28 -3.39
N PRO A 546 -10.28 5.92 -2.48
CA PRO A 546 -9.79 7.07 -1.72
C PRO A 546 -8.72 6.67 -0.68
N PHE A 547 -8.74 5.42 -0.17
CA PHE A 547 -7.76 4.90 0.79
C PHE A 547 -7.78 3.37 0.86
#